data_a944130b48c7b17c3ce7b71e8eddd75e
#
_entry.id   a944130b48c7b17c3ce7b71e8eddd75e
#
_cell.length_a   1.000
_cell.length_b   1.000
_cell.length_c   1.000
_cell.angle_alpha   90.00
_cell.angle_beta   90.00
_cell.angle_gamma   90.00
#
_symmetry.space_group_name_H-M   'P 1'
#
loop_
_entity.id
_entity.type
_entity.pdbx_description
1 polymer ?
#
loop_
_entity_poly.entity_id
_entity_poly.type
_entity_poly.pdbx_seq_one_letter_code
_entity_poly.pdbx_strand_id
1 'polypeptide(L)'
;PARRIGAGSKAHSASKKQGSNSKGSNSKGSNSKGSNSKAAKSQPSKSEAPKTAKTSRSGASSAMGKPPKAGAGSGPRQRRTKARAGGGRGPSRAAKAVYTAASADPHELYQLAVQSPGVDAAFLSKLFKKLRGREARHVREDFCGTAYFVSAWLRRHRENTAEGYDIDAATIEWGKGHNFTGIPEWERRAELYAEDVRRPSRRRPDLRFAPNFSWMIFTERAVMVDYFRSVHADLAEDGLFVFDIYGGWEAAEEMEEKRRIDAGFTYIWQQKAYHPASGFYHCAIHFQFKDGSRLDNVYDYCWRLWTLPEVIDILKDAGFSRVDSYWEGTDPDGVSGNGAFKIDSRGENCPAWVTYVVAQR
;
A
#
# COMPACT_ATOMS: atom_id res chain seq x y z
N PRO A 1 3.95 15.90 16.93
CA PRO A 1 2.92 16.59 16.19
C PRO A 1 2.74 15.90 14.84
N ALA A 2 1.69 15.10 14.74
CA ALA A 2 1.36 14.44 13.51
C ALA A 2 1.03 15.48 12.43
N ARG A 3 1.82 15.53 11.38
CA ARG A 3 1.54 16.36 10.22
C ARG A 3 0.58 15.60 9.30
N ARG A 4 -0.56 16.23 9.02
CA ARG A 4 -1.47 15.82 7.96
C ARG A 4 -0.72 15.83 6.63
N ILE A 5 -0.68 14.72 5.95
CA ILE A 5 -0.31 14.66 4.54
C ILE A 5 -1.54 15.11 3.75
N GLY A 6 -1.69 16.42 3.59
CA GLY A 6 -2.73 17.04 2.78
C GLY A 6 -2.22 17.25 1.37
N ALA A 7 -2.78 16.55 0.39
CA ALA A 7 -2.65 16.90 -1.01
C ALA A 7 -3.48 18.18 -1.27
N GLY A 8 -2.83 19.33 -1.27
CA GLY A 8 -3.45 20.62 -1.57
C GLY A 8 -2.68 21.37 -2.65
N SER A 9 -2.98 21.10 -3.91
CA SER A 9 -2.59 21.98 -5.02
C SER A 9 -3.55 23.16 -5.07
N LYS A 10 -3.18 24.33 -4.58
CA LYS A 10 -3.80 25.60 -4.92
C LYS A 10 -2.96 26.30 -5.99
N ALA A 11 -3.47 26.30 -7.19
CA ALA A 11 -3.04 27.21 -8.24
C ALA A 11 -3.43 28.64 -7.83
N HIS A 12 -2.45 29.52 -7.62
CA HIS A 12 -2.66 30.96 -7.50
C HIS A 12 -2.26 31.59 -8.84
N SER A 13 -3.26 32.04 -9.55
CA SER A 13 -3.12 33.02 -10.64
C SER A 13 -2.83 34.37 -10.02
N ALA A 14 -1.67 34.94 -10.32
CA ALA A 14 -1.41 36.35 -10.08
C ALA A 14 -1.11 37.02 -11.44
N SER A 15 -2.07 37.79 -11.88
CA SER A 15 -1.92 38.73 -12.99
C SER A 15 -1.04 39.90 -12.56
N LYS A 16 -0.05 40.28 -13.38
CA LYS A 16 0.46 41.65 -13.43
C LYS A 16 0.67 42.06 -14.88
N LYS A 17 -0.09 43.13 -15.25
CA LYS A 17 0.03 43.93 -16.47
C LYS A 17 1.34 44.70 -16.51
N GLN A 18 1.91 44.82 -17.71
CA GLN A 18 2.56 45.98 -18.35
C GLN A 18 3.02 45.50 -19.72
N GLY A 19 2.67 46.05 -20.75
CA GLY A 19 2.40 47.19 -21.54
C GLY A 19 3.59 47.59 -22.39
N SER A 20 3.53 47.35 -23.74
CA SER A 20 3.93 48.35 -24.75
C SER A 20 3.98 47.76 -26.17
N ASN A 21 3.18 48.34 -27.02
CA ASN A 21 3.27 48.72 -28.43
C ASN A 21 4.31 48.10 -29.38
N SER A 22 3.87 47.58 -30.55
CA SER A 22 3.94 48.29 -31.84
C SER A 22 3.47 47.38 -33.02
N LYS A 23 2.57 47.97 -33.84
CA LYS A 23 2.41 47.97 -35.30
C LYS A 23 2.81 46.67 -36.04
N GLY A 24 1.98 46.00 -36.84
CA GLY A 24 1.02 46.43 -37.83
C GLY A 24 1.37 45.77 -39.13
N SER A 25 0.46 45.07 -39.79
CA SER A 25 0.23 45.15 -41.25
C SER A 25 -0.79 44.09 -41.70
N ASN A 26 -1.63 44.60 -42.61
CA ASN A 26 -2.75 44.02 -43.35
C ASN A 26 -2.41 42.85 -44.29
N SER A 27 -3.38 41.94 -44.49
CA SER A 27 -4.00 41.66 -45.81
C SER A 27 -5.11 40.61 -45.71
N LYS A 28 -6.32 41.04 -46.04
CA LYS A 28 -7.28 40.54 -47.04
C LYS A 28 -7.17 39.01 -47.31
N GLY A 29 -8.20 38.17 -47.17
CA GLY A 29 -9.58 38.26 -47.50
C GLY A 29 -9.94 37.17 -48.50
N SER A 30 -10.95 36.38 -48.28
CA SER A 30 -11.91 35.93 -49.29
C SER A 30 -12.97 34.97 -48.69
N ASN A 31 -14.18 35.28 -49.13
CA ASN A 31 -15.46 34.61 -48.87
C ASN A 31 -15.63 33.29 -49.65
N SER A 32 -16.42 32.35 -49.08
CA SER A 32 -17.53 31.68 -49.81
C SER A 32 -18.36 30.82 -48.82
N LYS A 33 -19.63 31.24 -48.64
CA LYS A 33 -20.91 30.57 -48.88
C LYS A 33 -20.86 29.03 -48.70
N GLY A 34 -21.61 28.38 -47.81
CA GLY A 34 -23.01 28.47 -47.49
C GLY A 34 -23.75 27.24 -48.04
N SER A 35 -24.30 26.37 -47.22
CA SER A 35 -25.55 25.68 -47.57
C SER A 35 -26.16 25.03 -46.29
N ASN A 36 -27.45 25.35 -46.16
CA ASN A 36 -28.42 24.84 -45.21
C ASN A 36 -28.85 23.41 -45.56
N SER A 37 -29.13 22.57 -44.57
CA SER A 37 -30.25 21.61 -44.64
C SER A 37 -30.69 21.15 -43.25
N LYS A 38 -31.85 21.56 -42.94
CA LYS A 38 -33.05 21.10 -42.23
C LYS A 38 -32.95 19.93 -41.23
N ALA A 39 -33.51 20.26 -40.10
CA ALA A 39 -33.97 19.44 -39.01
C ALA A 39 -35.07 18.40 -39.41
N ALA A 40 -35.04 17.25 -38.76
CA ALA A 40 -36.21 16.41 -38.58
C ALA A 40 -36.29 15.95 -37.13
N LYS A 41 -37.39 16.37 -36.44
CA LYS A 41 -37.86 15.91 -35.17
C LYS A 41 -38.56 14.56 -35.33
N SER A 42 -38.34 13.59 -34.46
CA SER A 42 -39.32 12.53 -34.18
C SER A 42 -39.36 12.24 -32.71
N GLN A 43 -40.57 12.28 -32.17
CA GLN A 43 -40.96 12.03 -30.78
C GLN A 43 -41.18 10.53 -30.49
N PRO A 44 -41.36 10.13 -29.24
CA PRO A 44 -41.15 8.76 -28.74
C PRO A 44 -42.45 7.94 -28.76
N SER A 45 -42.31 6.63 -28.95
CA SER A 45 -43.39 5.66 -28.78
C SER A 45 -43.30 4.98 -27.42
N LYS A 46 -44.45 4.98 -26.71
CA LYS A 46 -44.77 4.19 -25.52
C LYS A 46 -45.06 2.75 -25.92
N SER A 47 -44.61 1.78 -25.12
CA SER A 47 -45.23 0.43 -25.02
C SER A 47 -44.94 -0.11 -23.63
N GLU A 48 -45.90 -0.17 -22.87
CA GLU A 48 -46.73 -1.15 -22.17
C GLU A 48 -45.99 -2.31 -21.51
N ALA A 49 -46.27 -2.41 -20.19
CA ALA A 49 -45.90 -3.54 -19.31
C ALA A 49 -46.92 -4.70 -19.44
N PRO A 50 -46.51 -5.94 -19.29
CA PRO A 50 -47.46 -7.05 -19.06
C PRO A 50 -47.58 -7.39 -17.58
N LYS A 51 -48.82 -7.75 -17.26
CA LYS A 51 -49.42 -8.05 -15.97
C LYS A 51 -48.96 -9.39 -15.36
N THR A 52 -48.99 -9.37 -14.06
CA THR A 52 -48.97 -10.43 -13.04
C THR A 52 -49.68 -11.74 -13.40
N ALA A 53 -49.06 -12.89 -13.09
CA ALA A 53 -49.74 -14.14 -12.82
C ALA A 53 -49.38 -14.65 -11.41
N LYS A 54 -50.42 -14.77 -10.56
CA LYS A 54 -50.38 -15.47 -9.27
C LYS A 54 -50.44 -16.97 -9.49
N THR A 55 -49.58 -17.74 -8.85
CA THR A 55 -49.88 -19.14 -8.52
C THR A 55 -49.36 -19.49 -7.11
N SER A 56 -50.13 -20.28 -6.49
CA SER A 56 -50.35 -20.64 -5.11
C SER A 56 -49.28 -21.47 -4.42
N ARG A 57 -49.27 -21.24 -3.09
CA ARG A 57 -48.71 -21.98 -1.94
C ARG A 57 -48.57 -23.53 -2.11
N SER A 58 -47.44 -24.04 -1.63
CA SER A 58 -47.41 -25.21 -0.75
C SER A 58 -46.22 -25.07 0.21
N GLY A 59 -46.46 -25.25 1.49
CA GLY A 59 -45.49 -25.07 2.57
C GLY A 59 -44.59 -26.29 2.75
N ALA A 60 -43.38 -26.01 3.18
CA ALA A 60 -42.57 -26.95 3.96
C ALA A 60 -41.75 -26.15 4.98
N SER A 61 -42.11 -26.33 6.23
CA SER A 61 -41.39 -25.93 7.41
C SER A 61 -40.09 -26.70 7.50
N SER A 62 -38.95 -26.02 7.48
CA SER A 62 -37.69 -26.59 7.99
C SER A 62 -37.00 -25.59 8.90
N ALA A 63 -36.70 -26.08 10.10
CA ALA A 63 -36.18 -25.36 11.23
C ALA A 63 -34.88 -24.61 10.91
N MET A 64 -34.87 -23.31 11.14
CA MET A 64 -33.65 -22.49 11.18
C MET A 64 -32.86 -22.86 12.44
N GLY A 65 -31.73 -23.56 12.22
CA GLY A 65 -30.69 -23.68 13.23
C GLY A 65 -30.10 -22.29 13.50
N LYS A 66 -29.91 -21.97 14.78
CA LYS A 66 -29.21 -20.76 15.21
C LYS A 66 -27.83 -20.68 14.57
N PRO A 67 -27.39 -19.51 14.05
CA PRO A 67 -26.04 -19.34 13.57
C PRO A 67 -25.04 -19.50 14.74
N PRO A 68 -23.86 -20.08 14.49
CA PRO A 68 -22.82 -20.14 15.51
C PRO A 68 -22.40 -18.72 15.90
N LYS A 69 -22.16 -18.51 17.20
CA LYS A 69 -21.66 -17.22 17.71
C LYS A 69 -20.38 -16.87 16.98
N ALA A 70 -20.36 -15.69 16.37
CA ALA A 70 -19.19 -15.09 15.73
C ALA A 70 -18.02 -15.07 16.74
N GLY A 71 -16.98 -15.80 16.42
CA GLY A 71 -15.69 -15.63 17.08
C GLY A 71 -15.16 -14.24 16.74
N ALA A 72 -14.54 -13.58 17.71
CA ALA A 72 -13.99 -12.25 17.60
C ALA A 72 -13.14 -12.12 16.32
N GLY A 73 -13.56 -11.27 15.40
CA GLY A 73 -12.89 -11.00 14.13
C GLY A 73 -11.50 -10.44 14.39
N SER A 74 -10.56 -10.91 13.61
CA SER A 74 -9.21 -10.38 13.53
C SER A 74 -9.13 -9.53 12.26
N GLY A 75 -8.97 -8.22 12.41
CA GLY A 75 -8.72 -7.28 11.31
C GLY A 75 -7.41 -7.61 10.56
N PRO A 76 -6.96 -6.80 9.57
CA PRO A 76 -5.87 -7.17 8.69
C PRO A 76 -4.61 -7.54 9.49
N ARG A 77 -4.46 -8.83 9.77
CA ARG A 77 -3.30 -9.37 10.45
C ARG A 77 -2.14 -9.35 9.47
N GLN A 78 -1.22 -8.43 9.64
CA GLN A 78 0.16 -8.71 9.25
C GLN A 78 0.61 -9.92 10.08
N ARG A 79 0.55 -11.08 9.46
CA ARG A 79 0.89 -12.36 10.10
C ARG A 79 2.38 -12.35 10.42
N ARG A 80 2.68 -12.26 11.68
CA ARG A 80 4.04 -12.30 12.19
C ARG A 80 4.53 -13.74 12.18
N THR A 81 5.50 -14.06 11.29
CA THR A 81 6.22 -15.33 11.36
C THR A 81 7.02 -15.38 12.64
N LYS A 82 6.75 -16.35 13.50
CA LYS A 82 7.67 -16.72 14.59
C LYS A 82 8.85 -17.46 13.97
N ALA A 83 9.96 -16.75 13.73
CA ALA A 83 11.22 -17.42 13.46
C ALA A 83 11.57 -18.27 14.70
N ARG A 84 11.66 -19.58 14.52
CA ARG A 84 12.20 -20.49 15.52
C ARG A 84 13.70 -20.21 15.66
N ALA A 85 14.08 -19.48 16.70
CA ALA A 85 15.47 -19.32 17.10
C ALA A 85 15.97 -20.67 17.63
N GLY A 86 16.95 -21.24 16.96
CA GLY A 86 17.73 -22.37 17.47
C GLY A 86 18.36 -22.00 18.81
N GLY A 87 18.33 -22.94 19.80
CA GLY A 87 18.74 -22.73 21.16
C GLY A 87 20.19 -22.25 21.31
N GLY A 88 20.36 -20.95 21.53
CA GLY A 88 21.56 -20.34 22.07
C GLY A 88 21.16 -19.68 23.39
N ARG A 89 21.97 -19.87 24.45
CA ARG A 89 21.79 -19.22 25.75
C ARG A 89 21.62 -17.71 25.53
N GLY A 90 20.42 -17.23 25.82
CA GLY A 90 20.05 -15.83 25.59
C GLY A 90 20.83 -14.87 26.50
N PRO A 91 21.10 -13.66 26.03
CA PRO A 91 21.59 -12.58 26.86
C PRO A 91 20.57 -12.25 27.94
N SER A 92 21.06 -11.78 29.08
CA SER A 92 20.31 -11.39 30.27
C SER A 92 19.07 -10.57 29.90
N ARG A 93 17.97 -10.89 30.58
CA ARG A 93 16.67 -10.23 30.51
C ARG A 93 16.85 -8.72 30.70
N ALA A 94 17.12 -8.00 29.61
CA ALA A 94 17.07 -6.55 29.60
C ALA A 94 15.69 -6.13 30.13
N ALA A 95 15.66 -5.22 31.06
CA ALA A 95 14.40 -4.70 31.60
C ALA A 95 13.56 -4.23 30.41
N LYS A 96 12.33 -4.76 30.27
CA LYS A 96 11.42 -4.36 29.20
C LYS A 96 11.19 -2.89 29.35
N ALA A 97 11.50 -2.11 28.30
CA ALA A 97 11.22 -0.69 28.27
C ALA A 97 9.75 -0.46 28.66
N VAL A 98 9.53 0.44 29.61
CA VAL A 98 8.17 0.82 30.03
C VAL A 98 7.77 2.01 29.15
N TYR A 99 7.04 1.72 28.08
CA TYR A 99 6.51 2.77 27.21
C TYR A 99 5.33 3.47 27.88
N THR A 100 5.32 4.81 27.76
CA THR A 100 4.21 5.71 28.09
C THR A 100 3.97 6.66 26.93
N ALA A 101 2.82 7.33 26.87
CA ALA A 101 2.57 8.33 25.81
C ALA A 101 3.58 9.50 25.83
N ALA A 102 4.17 9.78 26.99
CA ALA A 102 5.16 10.87 27.14
C ALA A 102 6.58 10.47 26.70
N SER A 103 6.91 9.18 26.74
CA SER A 103 8.28 8.68 26.51
C SER A 103 8.46 7.85 25.24
N ALA A 104 7.37 7.41 24.61
CA ALA A 104 7.44 6.54 23.45
C ALA A 104 7.73 7.33 22.17
N ASP A 105 8.61 6.77 21.33
CA ASP A 105 8.88 7.29 19.99
C ASP A 105 7.90 6.65 18.99
N PRO A 106 7.12 7.44 18.24
CA PRO A 106 6.16 6.92 17.27
C PRO A 106 6.77 6.03 16.18
N HIS A 107 7.97 6.34 15.70
CA HIS A 107 8.63 5.54 14.66
C HIS A 107 9.07 4.19 15.20
N GLU A 108 9.61 4.15 16.44
CA GLU A 108 9.95 2.89 17.10
C GLU A 108 8.71 2.01 17.31
N LEU A 109 7.60 2.60 17.81
CA LEU A 109 6.35 1.88 18.00
C LEU A 109 5.81 1.29 16.68
N TYR A 110 5.88 2.07 15.60
CA TYR A 110 5.45 1.63 14.27
C TYR A 110 6.30 0.45 13.78
N GLN A 111 7.63 0.56 13.85
CA GLN A 111 8.52 -0.52 13.46
C GLN A 111 8.24 -1.81 14.23
N LEU A 112 8.05 -1.72 15.55
CA LEU A 112 7.77 -2.88 16.40
C LEU A 112 6.39 -3.49 16.14
N ALA A 113 5.41 -2.68 15.75
CA ALA A 113 4.04 -3.12 15.56
C ALA A 113 3.74 -3.56 14.12
N VAL A 114 4.27 -2.89 13.12
CA VAL A 114 3.84 -3.01 11.73
C VAL A 114 4.86 -3.72 10.84
N GLN A 115 6.15 -3.45 11.04
CA GLN A 115 7.17 -3.85 10.09
C GLN A 115 7.89 -5.15 10.46
N SER A 116 8.22 -5.95 9.44
CA SER A 116 9.03 -7.18 9.57
C SER A 116 10.10 -7.24 8.48
N PRO A 117 10.99 -6.22 8.37
CA PRO A 117 11.83 -6.01 7.21
C PRO A 117 12.82 -7.16 6.95
N GLY A 118 13.22 -7.90 7.97
CA GLY A 118 14.06 -9.09 7.81
C GLY A 118 13.34 -10.24 7.09
N VAL A 119 12.02 -10.39 7.31
CA VAL A 119 11.18 -11.37 6.63
C VAL A 119 10.97 -10.95 5.19
N ASP A 120 10.62 -9.68 4.96
CA ASP A 120 10.41 -9.13 3.62
C ASP A 120 11.66 -9.25 2.75
N ALA A 121 12.81 -8.83 3.28
CA ALA A 121 14.08 -8.93 2.58
C ALA A 121 14.47 -10.38 2.28
N ALA A 122 14.15 -11.33 3.16
CA ALA A 122 14.38 -12.76 2.92
C ALA A 122 13.46 -13.32 1.84
N PHE A 123 12.18 -12.94 1.88
CA PHE A 123 11.21 -13.33 0.87
C PHE A 123 11.61 -12.80 -0.52
N LEU A 124 11.86 -11.50 -0.63
CA LEU A 124 12.23 -10.84 -1.90
C LEU A 124 13.50 -11.41 -2.51
N SER A 125 14.53 -11.65 -1.70
CA SER A 125 15.79 -12.27 -2.16
C SER A 125 15.53 -13.67 -2.73
N LYS A 126 14.78 -14.53 -2.02
CA LYS A 126 14.44 -15.88 -2.47
C LYS A 126 13.56 -15.86 -3.71
N LEU A 127 12.58 -14.97 -3.74
CA LEU A 127 11.66 -14.81 -4.86
C LEU A 127 12.43 -14.43 -6.14
N PHE A 128 13.25 -13.40 -6.07
CA PHE A 128 14.03 -12.93 -7.22
C PHE A 128 14.96 -14.02 -7.74
N LYS A 129 15.71 -14.67 -6.85
CA LYS A 129 16.58 -15.80 -7.21
C LYS A 129 15.81 -16.93 -7.89
N LYS A 130 14.63 -17.28 -7.37
CA LYS A 130 13.76 -18.31 -7.94
C LYS A 130 13.28 -17.96 -9.35
N LEU A 131 12.92 -16.68 -9.58
CA LEU A 131 12.35 -16.23 -10.86
C LEU A 131 13.41 -15.88 -11.90
N ARG A 132 14.63 -15.51 -11.49
CA ARG A 132 15.67 -14.97 -12.38
C ARG A 132 16.97 -15.79 -12.42
N GLY A 133 17.11 -16.78 -11.55
CA GLY A 133 18.33 -17.62 -11.48
C GLY A 133 19.58 -16.91 -10.93
N ARG A 134 19.47 -15.63 -10.57
CA ARG A 134 20.55 -14.82 -10.00
C ARG A 134 20.10 -14.11 -8.71
N GLU A 135 21.05 -13.59 -7.94
CA GLU A 135 20.75 -12.77 -6.78
C GLU A 135 20.37 -11.34 -7.20
N ALA A 136 19.34 -10.76 -6.56
CA ALA A 136 19.12 -9.33 -6.59
C ALA A 136 20.20 -8.63 -5.76
N ARG A 137 20.74 -7.52 -6.25
CA ARG A 137 21.76 -6.73 -5.57
C ARG A 137 21.33 -5.30 -5.28
N HIS A 138 20.55 -4.71 -6.18
CA HIS A 138 20.07 -3.35 -6.03
C HIS A 138 18.55 -3.33 -5.85
N VAL A 139 18.09 -2.77 -4.73
CA VAL A 139 16.67 -2.62 -4.44
C VAL A 139 16.31 -1.15 -4.31
N ARG A 140 15.08 -0.82 -4.67
CA ARG A 140 14.48 0.46 -4.32
C ARG A 140 13.24 0.24 -3.46
N GLU A 141 13.15 0.96 -2.34
CA GLU A 141 11.96 1.05 -1.50
C GLU A 141 11.22 2.34 -1.78
N ASP A 142 9.96 2.25 -2.23
CA ASP A 142 9.05 3.38 -2.33
C ASP A 142 8.29 3.54 -1.00
N PHE A 143 8.05 4.79 -0.58
CA PHE A 143 7.46 5.12 0.72
C PHE A 143 8.29 4.55 1.88
N CYS A 144 9.61 4.75 1.81
CA CYS A 144 10.55 4.07 2.69
C CYS A 144 10.47 4.52 4.17
N GLY A 145 9.85 5.67 4.44
CA GLY A 145 9.74 6.23 5.79
C GLY A 145 11.08 6.26 6.51
N THR A 146 11.23 5.46 7.56
CA THR A 146 12.48 5.32 8.33
C THR A 146 13.55 4.47 7.64
N ALA A 147 13.32 4.00 6.41
CA ALA A 147 14.21 3.12 5.65
C ALA A 147 14.62 1.83 6.40
N TYR A 148 13.70 1.31 7.21
CA TYR A 148 13.97 0.11 8.02
C TYR A 148 14.17 -1.13 7.14
N PHE A 149 13.40 -1.26 6.04
CA PHE A 149 13.61 -2.33 5.08
C PHE A 149 14.93 -2.16 4.31
N VAL A 150 15.28 -0.94 3.87
CA VAL A 150 16.59 -0.65 3.26
C VAL A 150 17.72 -1.15 4.16
N SER A 151 17.68 -0.83 5.45
CA SER A 151 18.70 -1.27 6.40
C SER A 151 18.78 -2.80 6.53
N ALA A 152 17.63 -3.48 6.56
CA ALA A 152 17.57 -4.94 6.61
C ALA A 152 18.11 -5.58 5.32
N TRP A 153 17.85 -4.95 4.17
CA TRP A 153 18.40 -5.41 2.88
C TRP A 153 19.93 -5.33 2.85
N LEU A 154 20.52 -4.22 3.33
CA LEU A 154 21.97 -4.06 3.39
C LEU A 154 22.65 -5.08 4.31
N ARG A 155 21.99 -5.45 5.43
CA ARG A 155 22.51 -6.46 6.37
C ARG A 155 22.58 -7.86 5.78
N ARG A 156 21.82 -8.16 4.74
CA ARG A 156 21.78 -9.50 4.15
C ARG A 156 23.04 -9.86 3.38
N HIS A 157 23.67 -8.89 2.72
CA HIS A 157 24.88 -9.13 1.96
C HIS A 157 25.70 -7.85 1.76
N ARG A 158 27.01 -7.95 1.80
CA ARG A 158 27.94 -6.80 1.68
C ARG A 158 27.84 -6.06 0.33
N GLU A 159 27.45 -6.76 -0.73
CA GLU A 159 27.30 -6.20 -2.09
C GLU A 159 25.90 -5.64 -2.35
N ASN A 160 24.97 -5.79 -1.40
CA ASN A 160 23.66 -5.22 -1.56
C ASN A 160 23.73 -3.70 -1.49
N THR A 161 23.02 -3.06 -2.42
CA THR A 161 22.84 -1.62 -2.48
C THR A 161 21.34 -1.28 -2.51
N ALA A 162 20.96 -0.07 -2.14
CA ALA A 162 19.56 0.32 -2.09
C ALA A 162 19.38 1.81 -2.36
N GLU A 163 18.19 2.15 -2.84
CA GLU A 163 17.62 3.49 -2.81
C GLU A 163 16.32 3.47 -1.99
N GLY A 164 16.09 4.51 -1.18
CA GLY A 164 14.83 4.72 -0.47
C GLY A 164 14.24 6.07 -0.83
N TYR A 165 12.94 6.11 -1.11
CA TYR A 165 12.21 7.32 -1.46
C TYR A 165 11.05 7.53 -0.50
N ASP A 166 10.99 8.69 0.11
CA ASP A 166 9.86 9.17 0.91
C ASP A 166 9.78 10.69 0.81
N ILE A 167 8.59 11.25 0.97
CA ILE A 167 8.43 12.70 0.92
C ILE A 167 8.76 13.37 2.26
N ASP A 168 8.78 12.59 3.35
CA ASP A 168 9.06 13.10 4.70
C ASP A 168 10.55 13.01 5.05
N ALA A 169 11.25 14.11 4.83
CA ALA A 169 12.68 14.24 5.13
C ALA A 169 12.99 14.00 6.62
N ALA A 170 12.08 14.38 7.53
CA ALA A 170 12.31 14.23 8.97
C ALA A 170 12.27 12.73 9.38
N THR A 171 11.35 11.98 8.81
CA THR A 171 11.26 10.53 9.02
C THR A 171 12.47 9.80 8.45
N ILE A 172 12.95 10.19 7.26
CA ILE A 172 14.19 9.65 6.70
C ILE A 172 15.37 9.92 7.62
N GLU A 173 15.50 11.15 8.12
CA GLU A 173 16.64 11.52 8.96
C GLU A 173 16.63 10.79 10.30
N TRP A 174 15.45 10.62 10.91
CA TRP A 174 15.28 9.75 12.07
C TRP A 174 15.79 8.33 11.77
N GLY A 175 15.41 7.78 10.63
CA GLY A 175 15.80 6.43 10.19
C GLY A 175 17.31 6.27 10.04
N LYS A 176 18.00 7.24 9.45
CA LYS A 176 19.47 7.25 9.33
C LYS A 176 20.14 7.12 10.71
N GLY A 177 19.66 7.85 11.70
CA GLY A 177 20.19 7.83 13.06
C GLY A 177 19.93 6.53 13.82
N HIS A 178 18.88 5.78 13.47
CA HIS A 178 18.42 4.64 14.28
C HIS A 178 18.61 3.27 13.60
N ASN A 179 18.41 3.19 12.28
CA ASN A 179 18.31 1.89 11.60
C ASN A 179 19.62 1.39 10.98
N PHE A 180 20.60 2.26 10.76
CA PHE A 180 21.82 1.91 10.02
C PHE A 180 23.03 1.62 10.91
N THR A 181 22.89 1.78 12.22
CA THR A 181 23.96 1.48 13.20
C THR A 181 24.49 0.04 13.00
N GLY A 182 25.82 -0.08 12.93
CA GLY A 182 26.50 -1.37 12.76
C GLY A 182 26.43 -1.97 11.34
N ILE A 183 25.97 -1.21 10.34
CA ILE A 183 26.07 -1.61 8.93
C ILE A 183 27.32 -0.96 8.34
N PRO A 184 28.35 -1.75 7.96
CA PRO A 184 29.57 -1.19 7.38
C PRO A 184 29.29 -0.45 6.07
N GLU A 185 29.87 0.74 5.92
CA GLU A 185 29.83 1.54 4.69
C GLU A 185 28.42 1.77 4.12
N TRP A 186 27.42 1.86 5.00
CA TRP A 186 26.04 1.99 4.56
C TRP A 186 25.83 3.26 3.71
N GLU A 187 26.52 4.36 4.00
CA GLU A 187 26.45 5.64 3.26
C GLU A 187 26.90 5.51 1.79
N ARG A 188 27.72 4.51 1.48
CA ARG A 188 28.12 4.19 0.09
C ARG A 188 27.21 3.19 -0.58
N ARG A 189 26.38 2.49 0.20
CA ARG A 189 25.57 1.38 -0.24
C ARG A 189 24.08 1.72 -0.32
N ALA A 190 23.64 2.76 0.38
CA ALA A 190 22.27 3.22 0.33
C ALA A 190 22.20 4.74 0.16
N GLU A 191 21.27 5.16 -0.68
CA GLU A 191 20.92 6.56 -0.88
C GLU A 191 19.44 6.75 -0.53
N LEU A 192 19.15 7.74 0.33
CA LEU A 192 17.79 8.02 0.79
C LEU A 192 17.39 9.42 0.34
N TYR A 193 16.27 9.50 -0.38
CA TYR A 193 15.81 10.70 -1.05
C TYR A 193 14.50 11.20 -0.46
N ALA A 194 14.48 12.47 -0.04
CA ALA A 194 13.25 13.15 0.35
C ALA A 194 12.50 13.64 -0.90
N GLU A 195 12.07 12.68 -1.74
CA GLU A 195 11.47 12.91 -3.05
C GLU A 195 10.21 12.07 -3.26
N ASP A 196 9.37 12.53 -4.21
CA ASP A 196 8.18 11.78 -4.64
C ASP A 196 8.59 10.44 -5.28
N VAL A 197 7.94 9.36 -4.86
CA VAL A 197 8.20 7.99 -5.35
C VAL A 197 7.98 7.81 -6.86
N ARG A 198 7.30 8.76 -7.53
CA ARG A 198 7.14 8.76 -8.99
C ARG A 198 8.39 9.21 -9.74
N ARG A 199 9.39 9.75 -9.04
CA ARG A 199 10.69 10.07 -9.63
C ARG A 199 11.43 8.78 -10.01
N PRO A 200 12.19 8.76 -11.12
CA PRO A 200 12.99 7.62 -11.48
C PRO A 200 14.11 7.38 -10.46
N SER A 201 14.53 6.12 -10.32
CA SER A 201 15.73 5.74 -9.57
C SER A 201 16.98 6.36 -10.19
N ARG A 202 18.00 6.58 -9.39
CA ARG A 202 19.32 6.97 -9.92
C ARG A 202 20.00 5.78 -10.60
N ARG A 203 19.69 4.57 -10.14
CA ARG A 203 20.13 3.32 -10.75
C ARG A 203 18.91 2.39 -10.90
N ARG A 204 18.77 1.73 -12.07
CA ARG A 204 17.69 0.76 -12.31
C ARG A 204 17.73 -0.37 -11.29
N PRO A 205 16.69 -0.57 -10.47
CA PRO A 205 16.70 -1.60 -9.45
C PRO A 205 16.36 -2.98 -10.02
N ASP A 206 16.95 -4.02 -9.43
CA ASP A 206 16.52 -5.41 -9.62
C ASP A 206 15.13 -5.64 -9.02
N LEU A 207 14.90 -5.04 -7.84
CA LEU A 207 13.65 -5.09 -7.10
C LEU A 207 13.20 -3.70 -6.74
N ARG A 208 11.95 -3.37 -7.05
CA ARG A 208 11.27 -2.20 -6.49
C ARG A 208 10.18 -2.67 -5.54
N PHE A 209 10.15 -2.13 -4.34
CA PHE A 209 9.29 -2.60 -3.25
C PHE A 209 8.49 -1.44 -2.65
N ALA A 210 7.17 -1.61 -2.53
CA ALA A 210 6.28 -0.62 -1.94
C ALA A 210 5.42 -1.27 -0.84
N PRO A 211 5.97 -1.43 0.39
CA PRO A 211 5.29 -2.12 1.48
C PRO A 211 4.28 -1.25 2.23
N ASN A 212 3.54 -1.91 3.14
CA ASN A 212 2.65 -1.31 4.13
C ASN A 212 1.49 -0.52 3.50
N PHE A 213 1.03 -0.95 2.33
CA PHE A 213 -0.14 -0.39 1.62
C PHE A 213 -0.03 1.10 1.27
N SER A 214 1.15 1.72 1.42
CA SER A 214 1.36 3.17 1.26
C SER A 214 0.99 3.66 -0.15
N TRP A 215 1.07 2.82 -1.16
CA TRP A 215 0.68 3.11 -2.54
C TRP A 215 -0.83 3.39 -2.69
N MET A 216 -1.68 3.00 -1.72
CA MET A 216 -3.13 3.29 -1.70
C MET A 216 -3.45 4.80 -1.56
N ILE A 217 -2.43 5.64 -1.27
CA ILE A 217 -2.54 7.11 -1.34
C ILE A 217 -2.91 7.60 -2.75
N PHE A 218 -2.59 6.84 -3.79
CA PHE A 218 -2.99 7.14 -5.16
C PHE A 218 -4.46 6.73 -5.36
N THR A 219 -5.36 7.67 -5.07
CA THR A 219 -6.81 7.43 -5.09
C THR A 219 -7.42 7.45 -6.49
N GLU A 220 -6.77 8.14 -7.43
CA GLU A 220 -7.22 8.26 -8.82
C GLU A 220 -6.57 7.19 -9.70
N ARG A 221 -7.40 6.47 -10.49
CA ARG A 221 -6.89 5.42 -11.38
C ARG A 221 -5.81 5.90 -12.34
N ALA A 222 -5.97 7.08 -12.90
CA ALA A 222 -4.98 7.63 -13.84
C ALA A 222 -3.63 7.84 -13.17
N VAL A 223 -3.61 8.38 -11.94
CA VAL A 223 -2.39 8.59 -11.15
C VAL A 223 -1.73 7.24 -10.81
N MET A 224 -2.52 6.22 -10.48
CA MET A 224 -2.01 4.87 -10.21
C MET A 224 -1.38 4.24 -11.46
N VAL A 225 -2.04 4.38 -12.63
CA VAL A 225 -1.48 3.90 -13.90
C VAL A 225 -0.15 4.59 -14.20
N ASP A 226 -0.06 5.91 -14.01
CA ASP A 226 1.16 6.67 -14.26
C ASP A 226 2.28 6.29 -13.28
N TYR A 227 1.94 6.06 -12.02
CA TYR A 227 2.90 5.52 -11.05
C TYR A 227 3.42 4.15 -11.47
N PHE A 228 2.55 3.20 -11.82
CA PHE A 228 2.99 1.87 -12.24
C PHE A 228 3.75 1.87 -13.57
N ARG A 229 3.42 2.78 -14.51
CA ARG A 229 4.22 3.00 -15.73
C ARG A 229 5.62 3.49 -15.40
N SER A 230 5.74 4.43 -14.45
CA SER A 230 7.04 4.91 -14.00
C SER A 230 7.85 3.79 -13.35
N VAL A 231 7.21 2.94 -12.56
CA VAL A 231 7.84 1.74 -11.96
C VAL A 231 8.34 0.79 -13.04
N HIS A 232 7.48 0.46 -14.02
CA HIS A 232 7.82 -0.44 -15.12
C HIS A 232 9.02 0.07 -15.94
N ALA A 233 9.02 1.35 -16.29
CA ALA A 233 10.10 1.98 -17.07
C ALA A 233 11.44 2.00 -16.31
N ASP A 234 11.38 2.11 -14.99
CA ASP A 234 12.51 2.29 -14.09
C ASP A 234 13.24 0.99 -13.76
N LEU A 235 12.55 -0.14 -13.72
CA LEU A 235 13.11 -1.45 -13.40
C LEU A 235 14.23 -1.88 -14.36
N ALA A 236 15.17 -2.72 -13.90
CA ALA A 236 16.05 -3.50 -14.75
C ALA A 236 15.23 -4.37 -15.73
N GLU A 237 15.83 -4.84 -16.83
CA GLU A 237 15.12 -5.62 -17.85
C GLU A 237 14.42 -6.86 -17.28
N ASP A 238 15.07 -7.53 -16.33
CA ASP A 238 14.53 -8.67 -15.61
C ASP A 238 14.01 -8.30 -14.20
N GLY A 239 13.75 -7.01 -13.95
CA GLY A 239 13.34 -6.49 -12.65
C GLY A 239 11.97 -6.94 -12.21
N LEU A 240 11.72 -6.89 -10.91
CA LEU A 240 10.42 -7.17 -10.29
C LEU A 240 9.94 -5.97 -9.50
N PHE A 241 8.64 -5.69 -9.60
CA PHE A 241 7.94 -4.82 -8.69
C PHE A 241 7.11 -5.66 -7.72
N VAL A 242 7.27 -5.41 -6.42
CA VAL A 242 6.57 -6.14 -5.37
C VAL A 242 5.95 -5.14 -4.40
N PHE A 243 4.73 -5.38 -4.00
CA PHE A 243 4.03 -4.60 -2.99
C PHE A 243 2.99 -5.47 -2.29
N ASP A 244 2.55 -5.06 -1.13
CA ASP A 244 1.49 -5.74 -0.41
C ASP A 244 0.12 -5.10 -0.66
N ILE A 245 -0.93 -5.91 -0.53
CA ILE A 245 -2.32 -5.48 -0.57
C ILE A 245 -3.10 -6.27 0.46
N TYR A 246 -4.08 -5.64 1.09
CA TYR A 246 -5.02 -6.33 1.95
C TYR A 246 -6.45 -6.20 1.44
N GLY A 247 -7.30 -7.11 1.91
CA GLY A 247 -8.73 -7.15 1.62
C GLY A 247 -9.43 -8.14 2.55
N GLY A 248 -10.59 -8.60 2.12
CA GLY A 248 -11.52 -9.40 2.91
C GLY A 248 -12.79 -8.61 3.16
N TRP A 249 -13.84 -9.26 3.66
CA TRP A 249 -15.11 -8.55 3.84
C TRP A 249 -15.09 -7.54 4.99
N GLU A 250 -14.23 -7.70 6.01
CA GLU A 250 -14.05 -6.73 7.09
C GLU A 250 -13.24 -5.49 6.66
N ALA A 251 -12.55 -5.53 5.51
CA ALA A 251 -11.74 -4.39 5.07
C ALA A 251 -12.56 -3.12 4.82
N ALA A 252 -13.87 -3.26 4.53
CA ALA A 252 -14.77 -2.13 4.30
C ALA A 252 -15.63 -1.77 5.53
N GLU A 253 -15.43 -2.40 6.68
CA GLU A 253 -16.19 -2.14 7.89
C GLU A 253 -15.53 -1.07 8.76
N GLU A 254 -16.32 -0.22 9.41
CA GLU A 254 -15.83 0.72 10.41
C GLU A 254 -15.60 -0.03 11.72
N MET A 255 -14.34 -0.16 12.13
CA MET A 255 -13.95 -0.98 13.28
C MET A 255 -12.63 -0.58 13.91
N GLU A 256 -12.37 -1.05 15.14
CA GLU A 256 -11.05 -1.04 15.78
C GLU A 256 -10.54 -2.47 16.01
N GLU A 257 -9.33 -2.75 15.58
CA GLU A 257 -8.60 -3.95 15.96
C GLU A 257 -7.49 -3.64 16.94
N LYS A 258 -7.37 -4.45 18.01
CA LYS A 258 -6.36 -4.27 19.04
C LYS A 258 -5.42 -5.48 19.09
N ARG A 259 -4.11 -5.20 19.02
CA ARG A 259 -3.08 -6.23 19.09
C ARG A 259 -2.03 -5.87 20.12
N ARG A 260 -1.83 -6.76 21.12
CA ARG A 260 -0.75 -6.61 22.09
C ARG A 260 0.60 -6.88 21.44
N ILE A 261 1.53 -5.98 21.64
CA ILE A 261 2.91 -6.09 21.18
C ILE A 261 3.78 -6.59 22.32
N ASP A 262 4.68 -7.54 22.04
CA ASP A 262 5.55 -8.16 23.06
C ASP A 262 6.47 -7.13 23.74
N ALA A 263 6.74 -6.01 23.10
CA ALA A 263 7.49 -4.88 23.67
C ALA A 263 6.76 -4.17 24.82
N GLY A 264 5.46 -4.42 25.01
CA GLY A 264 4.74 -3.98 26.21
C GLY A 264 3.69 -2.90 26.00
N PHE A 265 3.24 -2.70 24.78
CA PHE A 265 2.14 -1.79 24.44
C PHE A 265 1.10 -2.47 23.56
N THR A 266 -0.02 -1.80 23.32
CA THR A 266 -1.10 -2.25 22.42
C THR A 266 -1.12 -1.37 21.17
N TYR A 267 -0.98 -1.97 20.00
CA TYR A 267 -1.25 -1.38 18.71
C TYR A 267 -2.75 -1.42 18.43
N ILE A 268 -3.30 -0.34 17.91
CA ILE A 268 -4.71 -0.22 17.56
C ILE A 268 -4.79 0.29 16.12
N TRP A 269 -5.38 -0.54 15.25
CA TRP A 269 -5.78 -0.17 13.91
C TRP A 269 -7.24 0.23 13.93
N GLN A 270 -7.57 1.42 13.43
CA GLN A 270 -8.93 1.91 13.31
C GLN A 270 -9.29 2.16 11.85
N GLN A 271 -10.35 1.53 11.39
CA GLN A 271 -11.05 1.83 10.14
C GLN A 271 -12.16 2.81 10.48
N LYS A 272 -11.96 4.10 10.15
CA LYS A 272 -12.83 5.20 10.57
C LYS A 272 -14.01 5.43 9.64
N ALA A 273 -13.80 5.24 8.33
CA ALA A 273 -14.82 5.45 7.32
C ALA A 273 -14.50 4.71 6.03
N TYR A 274 -15.54 4.20 5.37
CA TYR A 274 -15.46 3.67 4.02
C TYR A 274 -16.63 4.22 3.19
N HIS A 275 -16.33 4.77 2.00
CA HIS A 275 -17.34 5.28 1.08
C HIS A 275 -17.44 4.37 -0.16
N PRO A 276 -18.47 3.51 -0.29
CA PRO A 276 -18.54 2.51 -1.36
C PRO A 276 -18.56 3.10 -2.77
N ALA A 277 -19.10 4.32 -2.93
CA ALA A 277 -19.20 4.96 -4.25
C ALA A 277 -17.83 5.43 -4.81
N SER A 278 -16.88 5.75 -3.95
CA SER A 278 -15.56 6.26 -4.33
C SER A 278 -14.41 5.33 -3.97
N GLY A 279 -14.66 4.34 -3.11
CA GLY A 279 -13.62 3.55 -2.48
C GLY A 279 -12.80 4.33 -1.43
N PHE A 280 -13.21 5.58 -1.09
CA PHE A 280 -12.51 6.34 -0.05
C PHE A 280 -12.45 5.54 1.24
N TYR A 281 -11.27 5.52 1.86
CA TYR A 281 -10.97 4.73 3.03
C TYR A 281 -10.11 5.53 4.00
N HIS A 282 -10.68 5.79 5.19
CA HIS A 282 -10.00 6.55 6.23
C HIS A 282 -9.61 5.64 7.39
N CYS A 283 -8.33 5.57 7.68
CA CYS A 283 -7.78 4.72 8.73
C CYS A 283 -6.83 5.48 9.64
N ALA A 284 -6.65 4.98 10.86
CA ALA A 284 -5.66 5.51 11.77
C ALA A 284 -4.97 4.43 12.60
N ILE A 285 -3.77 4.75 13.08
CA ILE A 285 -3.03 3.95 14.04
C ILE A 285 -2.96 4.71 15.37
N HIS A 286 -3.24 3.99 16.45
CA HIS A 286 -3.12 4.48 17.83
C HIS A 286 -2.27 3.50 18.62
N PHE A 287 -1.70 3.99 19.73
CA PHE A 287 -0.97 3.16 20.67
C PHE A 287 -1.49 3.37 22.08
N GLN A 288 -1.70 2.29 22.83
CA GLN A 288 -2.13 2.32 24.22
C GLN A 288 -1.09 1.63 25.10
N PHE A 289 -0.76 2.24 26.22
CA PHE A 289 0.26 1.79 27.14
C PHE A 289 -0.32 1.16 28.41
N LYS A 290 0.53 0.48 29.20
CA LYS A 290 0.09 -0.22 30.41
C LYS A 290 -0.34 0.70 31.54
N ASP A 291 0.16 1.92 31.56
CA ASP A 291 -0.22 2.97 32.51
C ASP A 291 -1.57 3.63 32.20
N GLY A 292 -2.25 3.17 31.13
CA GLY A 292 -3.50 3.71 30.64
C GLY A 292 -3.35 4.90 29.68
N SER A 293 -2.15 5.45 29.54
CA SER A 293 -1.91 6.54 28.58
C SER A 293 -2.04 6.05 27.12
N ARG A 294 -2.36 6.98 26.20
CA ARG A 294 -2.62 6.66 24.79
C ARG A 294 -2.05 7.75 23.88
N LEU A 295 -1.55 7.33 22.73
CA LEU A 295 -1.25 8.17 21.58
C LEU A 295 -2.30 7.90 20.51
N ASP A 296 -3.12 8.92 20.21
CA ASP A 296 -4.20 8.81 19.23
C ASP A 296 -3.81 9.43 17.90
N ASN A 297 -4.29 8.80 16.80
CA ASN A 297 -4.06 9.27 15.43
C ASN A 297 -2.58 9.56 15.13
N VAL A 298 -1.70 8.69 15.60
CA VAL A 298 -0.25 8.82 15.38
C VAL A 298 0.05 8.77 13.89
N TYR A 299 -0.64 7.89 13.19
CA TYR A 299 -0.67 7.83 11.73
C TYR A 299 -2.13 7.89 11.29
N ASP A 300 -2.41 8.72 10.31
CA ASP A 300 -3.77 8.98 9.78
C ASP A 300 -3.72 8.90 8.26
N TYR A 301 -4.50 8.00 7.68
CA TYR A 301 -4.43 7.63 6.28
C TYR A 301 -5.75 7.92 5.57
N CYS A 302 -5.70 8.71 4.50
CA CYS A 302 -6.80 8.89 3.56
C CYS A 302 -6.42 8.18 2.25
N TRP A 303 -6.96 6.99 2.05
CA TRP A 303 -6.63 6.10 0.95
C TRP A 303 -7.84 5.84 0.04
N ARG A 304 -7.63 5.11 -1.02
CA ARG A 304 -8.67 4.33 -1.70
C ARG A 304 -8.41 2.85 -1.42
N LEU A 305 -9.47 2.17 -0.95
CA LEU A 305 -9.43 0.71 -0.82
C LEU A 305 -9.57 0.11 -2.23
N TRP A 306 -8.44 -0.26 -2.81
CA TRP A 306 -8.35 -0.92 -4.09
C TRP A 306 -8.57 -2.42 -3.95
N THR A 307 -9.27 -3.03 -4.91
CA THR A 307 -9.39 -4.48 -4.97
C THR A 307 -8.21 -5.11 -5.72
N LEU A 308 -7.85 -6.34 -5.38
CA LEU A 308 -6.77 -7.06 -6.03
C LEU A 308 -6.97 -7.19 -7.57
N PRO A 309 -8.18 -7.51 -8.10
CA PRO A 309 -8.40 -7.52 -9.54
C PRO A 309 -8.19 -6.16 -10.23
N GLU A 310 -8.69 -5.05 -9.63
CA GLU A 310 -8.45 -3.70 -10.18
C GLU A 310 -6.95 -3.41 -10.31
N VAL A 311 -6.18 -3.71 -9.26
CA VAL A 311 -4.74 -3.44 -9.24
C VAL A 311 -3.99 -4.29 -10.26
N ILE A 312 -4.35 -5.57 -10.41
CA ILE A 312 -3.79 -6.46 -11.44
C ILE A 312 -4.04 -5.89 -12.85
N ASP A 313 -5.26 -5.41 -13.12
CA ASP A 313 -5.58 -4.85 -14.43
C ASP A 313 -4.86 -3.52 -14.68
N ILE A 314 -4.72 -2.67 -13.67
CA ILE A 314 -3.93 -1.43 -13.74
C ILE A 314 -2.45 -1.72 -14.03
N LEU A 315 -1.86 -2.76 -13.43
CA LEU A 315 -0.49 -3.17 -13.69
C LEU A 315 -0.29 -3.64 -15.14
N LYS A 316 -1.25 -4.40 -15.69
CA LYS A 316 -1.24 -4.80 -17.11
C LYS A 316 -1.33 -3.59 -18.03
N ASP A 317 -2.22 -2.63 -17.72
CA ASP A 317 -2.34 -1.37 -18.46
C ASP A 317 -1.07 -0.50 -18.39
N ALA A 318 -0.28 -0.67 -17.33
CA ALA A 318 1.00 -0.03 -17.16
C ALA A 318 2.15 -0.72 -17.91
N GLY A 319 1.92 -1.91 -18.49
CA GLY A 319 2.87 -2.63 -19.35
C GLY A 319 3.54 -3.84 -18.72
N PHE A 320 3.20 -4.23 -17.48
CA PHE A 320 3.77 -5.43 -16.87
C PHE A 320 3.31 -6.69 -17.59
N SER A 321 4.26 -7.54 -17.97
CA SER A 321 4.02 -8.73 -18.78
C SER A 321 3.32 -9.85 -18.00
N ARG A 322 3.59 -9.92 -16.68
CA ARG A 322 3.02 -10.92 -15.78
C ARG A 322 2.80 -10.33 -14.39
N VAL A 323 1.65 -10.63 -13.80
CA VAL A 323 1.28 -10.22 -12.44
C VAL A 323 0.72 -11.43 -11.71
N ASP A 324 1.35 -11.79 -10.59
CA ASP A 324 0.94 -12.91 -9.73
C ASP A 324 0.69 -12.41 -8.30
N SER A 325 -0.27 -13.00 -7.60
CA SER A 325 -0.46 -12.83 -6.16
C SER A 325 0.16 -13.98 -5.37
N TYR A 326 0.94 -13.65 -4.33
CA TYR A 326 1.67 -14.60 -3.50
C TYR A 326 1.08 -14.62 -2.10
N TRP A 327 0.40 -15.68 -1.78
CA TRP A 327 -0.30 -15.90 -0.53
C TRP A 327 0.56 -16.66 0.46
N GLU A 328 0.59 -16.21 1.70
CA GLU A 328 1.28 -16.90 2.77
C GLU A 328 0.50 -18.15 3.19
N GLY A 329 1.20 -19.28 3.29
CA GLY A 329 0.61 -20.50 3.84
C GLY A 329 0.37 -20.36 5.33
N THR A 330 -0.50 -21.20 5.87
CA THR A 330 -0.86 -21.23 7.30
C THR A 330 -0.10 -22.34 8.02
N ASP A 331 0.36 -22.05 9.23
CA ASP A 331 0.93 -23.06 10.13
C ASP A 331 -0.14 -24.10 10.56
N PRO A 332 0.26 -25.28 11.09
CA PRO A 332 -0.68 -26.29 11.56
C PRO A 332 -1.66 -25.83 12.64
N ASP A 333 -1.41 -24.68 13.29
CA ASP A 333 -2.35 -24.04 14.21
C ASP A 333 -3.59 -23.44 13.51
N GLY A 334 -3.58 -23.38 12.18
CA GLY A 334 -4.66 -22.81 11.37
C GLY A 334 -4.80 -21.29 11.48
N VAL A 335 -3.90 -20.60 12.21
CA VAL A 335 -4.01 -19.17 12.51
C VAL A 335 -2.79 -18.39 12.08
N SER A 336 -1.59 -18.90 12.34
CA SER A 336 -0.32 -18.21 12.10
C SER A 336 0.15 -18.39 10.66
N GLY A 337 0.74 -17.36 10.04
CA GLY A 337 1.46 -17.50 8.78
C GLY A 337 2.75 -18.31 8.99
N ASN A 338 3.11 -19.15 8.01
CA ASN A 338 4.27 -20.03 8.08
C ASN A 338 5.51 -19.48 7.35
N GLY A 339 5.45 -18.26 6.80
CA GLY A 339 6.53 -17.62 6.06
C GLY A 339 6.78 -18.21 4.66
N ALA A 340 5.95 -19.15 4.21
CA ALA A 340 6.04 -19.74 2.88
C ALA A 340 4.97 -19.14 1.96
N PHE A 341 5.42 -18.42 0.94
CA PHE A 341 4.53 -17.76 -0.02
C PHE A 341 4.40 -18.58 -1.30
N LYS A 342 3.17 -18.74 -1.78
CA LYS A 342 2.83 -19.46 -3.01
C LYS A 342 1.92 -18.62 -3.88
N ILE A 343 2.04 -18.77 -5.19
CA ILE A 343 1.06 -18.23 -6.14
C ILE A 343 -0.27 -18.96 -5.91
N ASP A 344 -1.32 -18.19 -5.70
CA ASP A 344 -2.69 -18.66 -5.69
C ASP A 344 -3.58 -17.66 -6.44
N SER A 345 -4.19 -18.14 -7.53
CA SER A 345 -5.09 -17.32 -8.36
C SER A 345 -6.50 -17.18 -7.79
N ARG A 346 -6.86 -17.95 -6.78
CA ARG A 346 -8.17 -17.88 -6.12
C ARG A 346 -8.11 -17.09 -4.83
N GLY A 347 -7.01 -17.26 -4.07
CA GLY A 347 -6.90 -16.76 -2.71
C GLY A 347 -7.90 -17.41 -1.76
N GLU A 348 -7.94 -16.95 -0.54
CA GLU A 348 -8.88 -17.40 0.49
C GLU A 348 -9.91 -16.30 0.77
N ASN A 349 -11.20 -16.62 0.63
CA ASN A 349 -12.27 -15.71 1.02
C ASN A 349 -12.45 -15.76 2.54
N CYS A 350 -11.82 -14.83 3.26
CA CYS A 350 -11.82 -14.73 4.72
C CYS A 350 -12.03 -13.27 5.17
N PRO A 351 -12.30 -13.03 6.47
CA PRO A 351 -12.57 -11.68 7.00
C PRO A 351 -11.51 -10.66 6.65
N ALA A 352 -10.23 -11.05 6.78
CA ALA A 352 -9.10 -10.18 6.46
C ALA A 352 -7.93 -11.02 5.92
N TRP A 353 -7.31 -10.55 4.85
CA TRP A 353 -6.15 -11.18 4.23
C TRP A 353 -5.15 -10.15 3.75
N VAL A 354 -3.89 -10.55 3.71
CA VAL A 354 -2.78 -9.79 3.11
C VAL A 354 -2.06 -10.70 2.12
N THR A 355 -1.74 -10.17 0.95
CA THR A 355 -0.96 -10.89 -0.07
C THR A 355 0.08 -9.97 -0.71
N TYR A 356 1.17 -10.54 -1.21
CA TYR A 356 2.08 -9.80 -2.07
C TYR A 356 1.64 -9.89 -3.53
N VAL A 357 1.65 -8.75 -4.21
CA VAL A 357 1.54 -8.66 -5.66
C VAL A 357 2.93 -8.57 -6.25
N VAL A 358 3.24 -9.43 -7.20
CA VAL A 358 4.53 -9.49 -7.88
C VAL A 358 4.30 -9.25 -9.36
N ALA A 359 4.78 -8.11 -9.84
CA ALA A 359 4.68 -7.72 -11.23
C ALA A 359 6.05 -7.81 -11.90
N GLN A 360 6.09 -8.45 -13.06
CA GLN A 360 7.29 -8.72 -13.86
C GLN A 360 7.32 -7.80 -15.08
N ARG A 361 8.47 -7.16 -15.29
CA ARG A 361 8.69 -6.34 -16.46
C ARG A 361 8.66 -7.13 -17.75
#